data_b639cb73257cccc073e7616f160efe59
#
_entry.id   b639cb73257cccc073e7616f160efe59
#
_cell.length_a   1.000
_cell.length_b   1.000
_cell.length_c   1.000
_cell.angle_alpha   90.00
_cell.angle_beta   90.00
_cell.angle_gamma   90.00
#
_symmetry.space_group_name_H-M   'P 1'
#
loop_
_entity.id
_entity.type
_entity.pdbx_description
1 polymer ?
#
loop_
_entity_poly.entity_id
_entity_poly.type
_entity_poly.pdbx_seq_one_letter_code
_entity_poly.pdbx_strand_id
1 'polypeptide(L)'
;MIDARPEFHLVIAGGGVAALEATLALSDMAEDRVRVTLIAPQDEFVYRPMTVQEPFAFPCAARYSLAEIARDVGAELVQDAFGWVDPANRVAHTRQGLAIPYDALLLALGGRPHDRYPHALTVDDKRIDELLHGLVQDVEGGYVNSIAFVMPPRMAWPLPIYELALMMARRAYDANVEVAITVATPEDTPLAIFGTGASEAITTLLRDAGVQTIPNAYVEIPQAGHLVIGPGHRTLDVDRIVALPELIGPAIRGLPGGENGFIPVRPDSAVRGVDRVYAAGDATDFPIKHGGIAAQQADAAARAIAALAGADVEVKPFHPIIRGILLTGERPRYLTAQLVGGTGFSSQITDEPTWSPPMKIAAEYLSPYLDAREAQAVAR
;
A
#
# COMPACT_ATOMS: atom_id res chain seq x y z
N MET A 1 -27.17 -23.18 33.44
CA MET A 1 -26.12 -23.48 32.46
C MET A 1 -26.31 -22.50 31.34
N ILE A 2 -25.45 -21.48 31.25
CA ILE A 2 -25.40 -20.56 30.10
C ILE A 2 -24.81 -21.41 28.98
N ASP A 3 -25.61 -21.71 27.97
CA ASP A 3 -25.18 -22.39 26.74
C ASP A 3 -24.13 -21.48 26.09
N ALA A 4 -22.85 -21.78 26.33
CA ALA A 4 -21.77 -21.08 25.69
C ALA A 4 -21.88 -21.44 24.19
N ARG A 5 -22.44 -20.52 23.39
CA ARG A 5 -22.37 -20.64 21.93
C ARG A 5 -20.91 -20.82 21.57
N PRO A 6 -20.55 -21.75 20.68
CA PRO A 6 -19.18 -21.86 20.24
C PRO A 6 -18.77 -20.50 19.65
N GLU A 7 -17.74 -19.92 20.22
CA GLU A 7 -17.20 -18.63 19.79
C GLU A 7 -16.73 -18.74 18.35
N PHE A 8 -17.25 -17.88 17.46
CA PHE A 8 -16.88 -17.87 16.04
C PHE A 8 -15.39 -17.54 15.89
N HIS A 9 -14.62 -18.46 15.33
CA HIS A 9 -13.17 -18.32 15.21
C HIS A 9 -12.76 -17.76 13.85
N LEU A 10 -12.23 -16.54 13.84
CA LEU A 10 -11.61 -15.92 12.68
C LEU A 10 -10.09 -16.04 12.75
N VAL A 11 -9.50 -16.53 11.67
CA VAL A 11 -8.05 -16.45 11.44
C VAL A 11 -7.77 -15.33 10.45
N ILE A 12 -6.89 -14.39 10.82
CA ILE A 12 -6.40 -13.31 9.95
C ILE A 12 -4.93 -13.59 9.64
N ALA A 13 -4.58 -13.74 8.37
CA ALA A 13 -3.21 -13.95 7.92
C ALA A 13 -2.60 -12.67 7.38
N GLY A 14 -1.63 -12.10 8.08
CA GLY A 14 -0.93 -10.85 7.79
C GLY A 14 -0.85 -9.93 9.01
N GLY A 15 0.09 -8.99 9.01
CA GLY A 15 0.28 -7.98 10.05
C GLY A 15 0.34 -6.56 9.46
N GLY A 16 -0.20 -6.36 8.25
CA GLY A 16 -0.25 -5.07 7.56
C GLY A 16 -1.58 -4.34 7.73
N VAL A 17 -1.76 -3.27 6.95
CA VAL A 17 -2.92 -2.37 7.01
C VAL A 17 -4.25 -3.12 7.02
N ALA A 18 -4.50 -3.99 6.03
CA ALA A 18 -5.78 -4.69 5.93
C ALA A 18 -6.04 -5.65 7.11
N ALA A 19 -4.99 -6.28 7.63
CA ALA A 19 -5.11 -7.16 8.80
C ALA A 19 -5.49 -6.38 10.05
N LEU A 20 -4.79 -5.28 10.31
CA LEU A 20 -5.02 -4.46 11.49
C LEU A 20 -6.36 -3.71 11.42
N GLU A 21 -6.72 -3.16 10.24
CA GLU A 21 -8.02 -2.54 10.04
C GLU A 21 -9.15 -3.52 10.32
N ALA A 22 -9.11 -4.73 9.73
CA ALA A 22 -10.14 -5.75 9.98
C ALA A 22 -10.20 -6.19 11.44
N THR A 23 -9.05 -6.31 12.11
CA THR A 23 -9.00 -6.69 13.52
C THR A 23 -9.65 -5.65 14.42
N LEU A 24 -9.35 -4.36 14.20
CA LEU A 24 -9.94 -3.23 14.91
C LEU A 24 -11.44 -3.10 14.60
N ALA A 25 -11.82 -3.18 13.32
CA ALA A 25 -13.21 -3.12 12.88
C ALA A 25 -14.08 -4.22 13.52
N LEU A 26 -13.56 -5.45 13.59
CA LEU A 26 -14.29 -6.57 14.18
C LEU A 26 -14.42 -6.47 15.71
N SER A 27 -13.41 -5.92 16.39
CA SER A 27 -13.49 -5.61 17.81
C SER A 27 -14.64 -4.64 18.12
N ASP A 28 -14.91 -3.68 17.22
CA ASP A 28 -16.01 -2.73 17.35
C ASP A 28 -17.36 -3.33 16.95
N MET A 29 -17.42 -3.98 15.76
CA MET A 29 -18.68 -4.43 15.15
C MET A 29 -19.21 -5.75 15.73
N ALA A 30 -18.34 -6.67 16.12
CA ALA A 30 -18.72 -8.02 16.51
C ALA A 30 -18.59 -8.30 18.00
N GLU A 31 -17.96 -7.39 18.75
CA GLU A 31 -17.74 -7.53 20.22
C GLU A 31 -17.20 -8.94 20.58
N ASP A 32 -17.77 -9.61 21.55
CA ASP A 32 -17.38 -10.94 22.03
C ASP A 32 -17.85 -12.10 21.12
N ARG A 33 -18.43 -11.81 19.93
CA ARG A 33 -18.95 -12.86 19.02
C ARG A 33 -17.84 -13.54 18.22
N VAL A 34 -16.72 -12.83 17.99
CA VAL A 34 -15.63 -13.29 17.12
C VAL A 34 -14.32 -13.31 17.90
N ARG A 35 -13.76 -14.50 18.03
CA ARG A 35 -12.40 -14.68 18.50
C ARG A 35 -11.43 -14.55 17.32
N VAL A 36 -10.46 -13.64 17.41
CA VAL A 36 -9.49 -13.38 16.34
C VAL A 36 -8.13 -13.99 16.68
N THR A 37 -7.59 -14.80 15.75
CA THR A 37 -6.18 -15.21 15.75
C THR A 37 -5.47 -14.52 14.58
N LEU A 38 -4.49 -13.65 14.89
CA LEU A 38 -3.66 -12.95 13.91
C LEU A 38 -2.37 -13.74 13.67
N ILE A 39 -2.09 -14.15 12.43
CA ILE A 39 -0.85 -14.82 12.04
C ILE A 39 0.05 -13.80 11.33
N ALA A 40 1.16 -13.43 11.93
CA ALA A 40 2.12 -12.49 11.33
C ALA A 40 3.57 -12.89 11.69
N PRO A 41 4.50 -12.93 10.72
CA PRO A 41 5.90 -13.25 11.00
C PRO A 41 6.69 -12.07 11.60
N GLN A 42 6.16 -10.84 11.47
CA GLN A 42 6.77 -9.63 12.01
C GLN A 42 6.31 -9.41 13.46
N ASP A 43 7.13 -8.75 14.24
CA ASP A 43 6.81 -8.25 15.58
C ASP A 43 6.21 -6.82 15.58
N GLU A 44 6.46 -6.07 14.49
CA GLU A 44 6.03 -4.68 14.35
C GLU A 44 5.26 -4.43 13.05
N PHE A 45 4.29 -3.54 13.13
CA PHE A 45 3.69 -2.85 12.00
C PHE A 45 4.49 -1.57 11.70
N VAL A 46 5.03 -1.45 10.50
CA VAL A 46 5.71 -0.24 10.01
C VAL A 46 4.75 0.57 9.17
N TYR A 47 4.60 1.87 9.47
CA TYR A 47 3.76 2.79 8.70
C TYR A 47 4.44 3.19 7.38
N ARG A 48 4.59 2.21 6.48
CA ARG A 48 5.40 2.26 5.26
C ARG A 48 5.14 3.44 4.31
N PRO A 49 3.92 4.02 4.18
CA PRO A 49 3.75 5.15 3.27
C PRO A 49 4.64 6.36 3.56
N MET A 50 5.18 6.44 4.80
CA MET A 50 6.09 7.52 5.19
C MET A 50 7.58 7.19 4.98
N THR A 51 7.94 5.95 4.66
CA THR A 51 9.35 5.58 4.42
C THR A 51 9.94 6.30 3.20
N VAL A 52 9.11 6.70 2.24
CA VAL A 52 9.53 7.42 1.03
C VAL A 52 10.32 8.72 1.31
N GLN A 53 10.14 9.31 2.48
CA GLN A 53 10.84 10.54 2.89
C GLN A 53 12.15 10.29 3.67
N GLU A 54 12.37 9.06 4.19
CA GLU A 54 13.54 8.75 5.02
C GLU A 54 14.88 9.08 4.33
N PRO A 55 15.09 8.79 3.02
CA PRO A 55 16.34 9.12 2.33
C PRO A 55 16.69 10.61 2.33
N PHE A 56 15.71 11.47 2.53
CA PHE A 56 15.83 12.94 2.52
C PHE A 56 16.03 13.55 3.91
N ALA A 57 16.50 12.76 4.89
CA ALA A 57 16.75 13.14 6.28
C ALA A 57 15.49 13.56 7.05
N PHE A 58 14.32 13.07 6.66
CA PHE A 58 13.11 13.16 7.48
C PHE A 58 13.08 12.02 8.52
N PRO A 59 12.25 12.17 9.58
CA PRO A 59 12.12 11.12 10.59
C PRO A 59 11.73 9.76 9.98
N CYS A 60 12.25 8.69 10.56
CA CYS A 60 11.87 7.33 10.20
C CYS A 60 10.36 7.11 10.36
N ALA A 61 9.80 6.23 9.54
CA ALA A 61 8.41 5.84 9.63
C ALA A 61 8.08 5.22 10.99
N ALA A 62 6.92 5.57 11.54
CA ALA A 62 6.47 5.08 12.83
C ALA A 62 6.33 3.54 12.83
N ARG A 63 6.66 2.93 13.97
CA ARG A 63 6.61 1.48 14.20
C ARG A 63 5.74 1.19 15.42
N TYR A 64 4.93 0.17 15.33
CA TYR A 64 3.95 -0.20 16.35
C TYR A 64 4.04 -1.70 16.61
N SER A 65 4.13 -2.10 17.87
CA SER A 65 4.16 -3.52 18.27
C SER A 65 2.85 -4.22 17.92
N LEU A 66 2.93 -5.29 17.11
CA LEU A 66 1.76 -6.12 16.79
C LEU A 66 1.20 -6.82 18.02
N ALA A 67 2.06 -7.21 18.98
CA ALA A 67 1.63 -7.82 20.23
C ALA A 67 0.83 -6.85 21.11
N GLU A 68 1.17 -5.56 21.10
CA GLU A 68 0.39 -4.55 21.82
C GLU A 68 -0.95 -4.29 21.14
N ILE A 69 -0.97 -4.14 19.81
CA ILE A 69 -2.21 -3.95 19.04
C ILE A 69 -3.15 -5.14 19.26
N ALA A 70 -2.64 -6.36 19.14
CA ALA A 70 -3.43 -7.57 19.36
C ALA A 70 -4.03 -7.62 20.79
N ARG A 71 -3.23 -7.26 21.82
CA ARG A 71 -3.67 -7.18 23.21
C ARG A 71 -4.78 -6.17 23.44
N ASP A 72 -4.65 -4.98 22.82
CA ASP A 72 -5.62 -3.89 22.99
C ASP A 72 -7.02 -4.28 22.50
N VAL A 73 -7.11 -5.20 21.53
CA VAL A 73 -8.37 -5.66 20.93
C VAL A 73 -8.72 -7.13 21.29
N GLY A 74 -7.98 -7.75 22.21
CA GLY A 74 -8.23 -9.11 22.65
C GLY A 74 -7.96 -10.20 21.61
N ALA A 75 -7.14 -9.90 20.58
CA ALA A 75 -6.75 -10.89 19.58
C ALA A 75 -5.53 -11.70 20.02
N GLU A 76 -5.49 -12.99 19.63
CA GLU A 76 -4.33 -13.85 19.79
C GLU A 76 -3.32 -13.63 18.66
N LEU A 77 -2.05 -13.35 18.97
CA LEU A 77 -0.98 -13.23 17.98
C LEU A 77 -0.17 -14.52 17.88
N VAL A 78 -0.17 -15.13 16.70
CA VAL A 78 0.71 -16.23 16.32
C VAL A 78 1.86 -15.66 15.49
N GLN A 79 3.05 -15.60 16.07
CA GLN A 79 4.25 -15.06 15.42
C GLN A 79 4.87 -16.08 14.47
N ASP A 80 4.22 -16.31 13.33
CA ASP A 80 4.66 -17.21 12.27
C ASP A 80 4.16 -16.69 10.91
N ALA A 81 4.74 -17.21 9.82
CA ALA A 81 4.27 -16.92 8.48
C ALA A 81 3.14 -17.86 8.08
N PHE A 82 2.08 -17.32 7.50
CA PHE A 82 1.06 -18.11 6.84
C PHE A 82 1.68 -18.92 5.68
N GLY A 83 1.33 -20.19 5.59
CA GLY A 83 1.86 -21.12 4.60
C GLY A 83 0.87 -21.44 3.48
N TRP A 84 -0.25 -22.05 3.82
CA TRP A 84 -1.28 -22.49 2.88
C TRP A 84 -2.61 -22.73 3.60
N VAL A 85 -3.67 -22.97 2.86
CA VAL A 85 -5.00 -23.24 3.42
C VAL A 85 -5.58 -24.54 2.85
N ASP A 86 -6.32 -25.27 3.70
CA ASP A 86 -7.22 -26.33 3.32
C ASP A 86 -8.67 -25.85 3.49
N PRO A 87 -9.30 -25.34 2.43
CA PRO A 87 -10.65 -24.81 2.53
C PRO A 87 -11.71 -25.86 2.79
N ALA A 88 -11.49 -27.10 2.34
CA ALA A 88 -12.45 -28.21 2.53
C ALA A 88 -12.59 -28.59 4.00
N ASN A 89 -11.48 -28.58 4.74
CA ASN A 89 -11.44 -28.89 6.17
C ASN A 89 -11.44 -27.61 7.04
N ARG A 90 -11.41 -26.40 6.43
CA ARG A 90 -11.32 -25.09 7.11
C ARG A 90 -10.15 -25.01 8.07
N VAL A 91 -8.95 -25.31 7.56
CA VAL A 91 -7.71 -25.27 8.33
C VAL A 91 -6.70 -24.35 7.64
N ALA A 92 -6.20 -23.38 8.38
CA ALA A 92 -5.07 -22.53 7.99
C ALA A 92 -3.77 -23.14 8.52
N HIS A 93 -2.74 -23.22 7.67
CA HIS A 93 -1.45 -23.78 8.03
C HIS A 93 -0.37 -22.70 8.01
N THR A 94 0.45 -22.67 9.06
CA THR A 94 1.62 -21.82 9.12
C THR A 94 2.85 -22.50 8.50
N ARG A 95 3.92 -21.73 8.28
CA ARG A 95 5.16 -22.30 7.73
C ARG A 95 5.90 -23.21 8.71
N GLN A 96 5.74 -23.01 10.01
CA GLN A 96 6.31 -23.89 11.05
C GLN A 96 5.45 -25.13 11.34
N GLY A 97 4.33 -25.28 10.61
CA GLY A 97 3.51 -26.50 10.66
C GLY A 97 2.35 -26.45 11.64
N LEU A 98 2.04 -25.31 12.25
CA LEU A 98 0.84 -25.16 13.06
C LEU A 98 -0.40 -25.23 12.16
N ALA A 99 -1.41 -26.00 12.57
CA ALA A 99 -2.70 -26.13 11.90
C ALA A 99 -3.78 -25.46 12.75
N ILE A 100 -4.43 -24.43 12.23
CA ILE A 100 -5.40 -23.62 12.96
C ILE A 100 -6.77 -23.78 12.28
N PRO A 101 -7.74 -24.44 12.90
CA PRO A 101 -9.11 -24.49 12.42
C PRO A 101 -9.76 -23.10 12.46
N TYR A 102 -10.65 -22.81 11.49
CA TYR A 102 -11.33 -21.54 11.43
C TYR A 102 -12.81 -21.68 11.04
N ASP A 103 -13.64 -20.72 11.45
CA ASP A 103 -14.98 -20.51 10.93
C ASP A 103 -14.97 -19.54 9.75
N ALA A 104 -14.04 -18.57 9.74
CA ALA A 104 -13.69 -17.75 8.59
C ALA A 104 -12.18 -17.47 8.56
N LEU A 105 -11.64 -17.25 7.35
CA LEU A 105 -10.24 -16.89 7.13
C LEU A 105 -10.18 -15.57 6.33
N LEU A 106 -9.41 -14.59 6.82
CA LEU A 106 -9.08 -13.36 6.08
C LEU A 106 -7.60 -13.36 5.69
N LEU A 107 -7.32 -13.27 4.40
CA LEU A 107 -5.99 -13.19 3.84
C LEU A 107 -5.60 -11.74 3.56
N ALA A 108 -4.73 -11.17 4.38
CA ALA A 108 -4.22 -9.81 4.31
C ALA A 108 -2.70 -9.79 4.13
N LEU A 109 -2.20 -10.66 3.24
CA LEU A 109 -0.77 -11.00 3.09
C LEU A 109 0.04 -9.95 2.31
N GLY A 110 -0.63 -8.97 1.68
CA GLY A 110 0.01 -8.03 0.79
C GLY A 110 0.46 -8.64 -0.54
N GLY A 111 1.07 -7.81 -1.39
CA GLY A 111 1.74 -8.22 -2.62
C GLY A 111 3.23 -8.48 -2.37
N ARG A 112 3.89 -9.12 -3.33
CA ARG A 112 5.33 -9.32 -3.34
C ARG A 112 5.96 -8.39 -4.38
N PRO A 113 6.94 -7.55 -4.00
CA PRO A 113 7.67 -6.75 -4.97
C PRO A 113 8.47 -7.65 -5.92
N HIS A 114 8.55 -7.24 -7.17
CA HIS A 114 9.33 -7.91 -8.22
C HIS A 114 10.15 -6.86 -8.97
N ASP A 115 11.47 -7.05 -8.97
CA ASP A 115 12.41 -6.17 -9.64
C ASP A 115 12.36 -6.44 -11.15
N ARG A 116 11.76 -5.52 -11.89
CA ARG A 116 11.66 -5.63 -13.34
C ARG A 116 12.97 -5.28 -14.04
N TYR A 117 13.72 -4.33 -13.48
CA TYR A 117 14.87 -3.72 -14.14
C TYR A 117 16.18 -4.02 -13.39
N PRO A 118 16.96 -5.02 -13.82
CA PRO A 118 18.20 -5.43 -13.11
C PRO A 118 19.28 -4.35 -13.11
N HIS A 119 19.19 -3.33 -13.98
CA HIS A 119 20.15 -2.23 -14.08
C HIS A 119 19.65 -0.90 -13.52
N ALA A 120 18.54 -0.92 -12.77
CA ALA A 120 18.01 0.22 -12.03
C ALA A 120 18.09 -0.04 -10.53
N LEU A 121 18.07 1.04 -9.76
CA LEU A 121 17.89 1.01 -8.33
C LEU A 121 16.39 0.85 -8.06
N THR A 122 15.95 -0.36 -7.71
CA THR A 122 14.53 -0.62 -7.43
C THR A 122 14.17 -0.17 -6.03
N VAL A 123 13.10 0.62 -5.92
CA VAL A 123 12.57 1.09 -4.63
C VAL A 123 12.02 -0.09 -3.83
N ASP A 124 12.55 -0.30 -2.65
CA ASP A 124 12.07 -1.26 -1.65
C ASP A 124 11.71 -0.49 -0.38
N ASP A 125 10.45 -0.43 -0.02
CA ASP A 125 9.92 0.30 1.14
C ASP A 125 10.47 -0.18 2.50
N LYS A 126 11.10 -1.36 2.54
CA LYS A 126 11.77 -1.88 3.73
C LYS A 126 13.21 -1.39 3.89
N ARG A 127 13.82 -0.95 2.79
CA ARG A 127 15.24 -0.60 2.69
C ARG A 127 15.45 0.72 1.93
N ILE A 128 14.42 1.54 1.83
CA ILE A 128 14.44 2.72 0.96
C ILE A 128 15.53 3.71 1.37
N ASP A 129 15.74 3.92 2.67
CA ASP A 129 16.81 4.77 3.17
C ASP A 129 18.18 4.21 2.80
N GLU A 130 18.44 2.92 3.08
CA GLU A 130 19.68 2.25 2.71
C GLU A 130 19.98 2.36 1.20
N LEU A 131 18.96 2.26 0.35
CA LEU A 131 19.10 2.26 -1.10
C LEU A 131 19.28 3.68 -1.68
N LEU A 132 18.58 4.67 -1.16
CA LEU A 132 18.47 5.99 -1.78
C LEU A 132 19.22 7.09 -1.02
N HIS A 133 19.57 6.91 0.26
CA HIS A 133 20.28 7.94 1.03
C HIS A 133 21.62 8.33 0.38
N GLY A 134 22.41 7.34 -0.07
CA GLY A 134 23.66 7.60 -0.79
C GLY A 134 23.44 8.35 -2.10
N LEU A 135 22.35 8.06 -2.83
CA LEU A 135 21.99 8.80 -4.04
C LEU A 135 21.65 10.27 -3.73
N VAL A 136 20.92 10.54 -2.65
CA VAL A 136 20.63 11.92 -2.21
C VAL A 136 21.93 12.66 -1.90
N GLN A 137 22.86 12.04 -1.18
CA GLN A 137 24.18 12.60 -0.88
C GLN A 137 25.02 12.85 -2.14
N ASP A 138 25.00 11.91 -3.12
CA ASP A 138 25.69 12.07 -4.40
C ASP A 138 25.15 13.28 -5.18
N VAL A 139 23.84 13.53 -5.14
CA VAL A 139 23.22 14.72 -5.73
C VAL A 139 23.64 15.99 -5.00
N GLU A 140 23.54 16.01 -3.67
CA GLU A 140 23.93 17.16 -2.85
C GLU A 140 25.41 17.53 -3.04
N GLY A 141 26.25 16.52 -3.25
CA GLY A 141 27.69 16.68 -3.52
C GLY A 141 28.02 17.05 -4.97
N GLY A 142 27.02 17.10 -5.88
CA GLY A 142 27.24 17.39 -7.30
C GLY A 142 27.90 16.25 -8.08
N TYR A 143 27.92 15.04 -7.56
CA TYR A 143 28.48 13.85 -8.22
C TYR A 143 27.49 13.19 -9.19
N VAL A 144 26.20 13.43 -9.02
CA VAL A 144 25.11 12.96 -9.88
C VAL A 144 24.37 14.17 -10.42
N ASN A 145 24.34 14.30 -11.76
CA ASN A 145 23.77 15.46 -12.46
C ASN A 145 22.52 15.09 -13.27
N SER A 146 22.18 13.81 -13.36
CA SER A 146 20.99 13.36 -14.09
C SER A 146 20.41 12.08 -13.49
N ILE A 147 19.08 12.09 -13.28
CA ILE A 147 18.34 10.95 -12.70
C ILE A 147 17.08 10.69 -13.52
N ALA A 148 16.84 9.43 -13.86
CA ALA A 148 15.55 8.98 -14.37
C ALA A 148 14.79 8.18 -13.31
N PHE A 149 13.59 8.63 -12.98
CA PHE A 149 12.60 7.89 -12.19
C PHE A 149 11.66 7.15 -13.14
N VAL A 150 11.56 5.82 -13.00
CA VAL A 150 10.90 4.95 -13.98
C VAL A 150 9.79 4.15 -13.34
N MET A 151 8.64 4.13 -14.00
CA MET A 151 7.53 3.26 -13.63
C MET A 151 7.45 2.05 -14.58
N PRO A 152 7.32 0.82 -14.06
CA PRO A 152 7.05 -0.35 -14.87
C PRO A 152 5.61 -0.33 -15.41
N PRO A 153 5.31 -1.03 -16.53
CA PRO A 153 3.99 -1.01 -17.17
C PRO A 153 2.85 -1.52 -16.29
N ARG A 154 3.13 -2.42 -15.35
CA ARG A 154 2.15 -2.98 -14.41
C ARG A 154 2.31 -2.41 -13.00
N MET A 155 2.55 -1.13 -12.93
CA MET A 155 2.68 -0.44 -11.66
C MET A 155 1.28 -0.17 -11.06
N ALA A 156 1.09 -0.59 -9.82
CA ALA A 156 -0.21 -0.57 -9.14
C ALA A 156 -0.48 0.72 -8.34
N TRP A 157 0.56 1.49 -8.01
CA TRP A 157 0.45 2.75 -7.28
C TRP A 157 1.57 3.73 -7.65
N PRO A 158 1.28 4.80 -8.44
CA PRO A 158 2.29 5.69 -9.01
C PRO A 158 2.84 6.74 -8.04
N LEU A 159 2.13 7.09 -6.96
CA LEU A 159 2.43 8.24 -6.12
C LEU A 159 3.90 8.33 -5.65
N PRO A 160 4.52 7.23 -5.16
CA PRO A 160 5.87 7.31 -4.59
C PRO A 160 6.94 7.82 -5.56
N ILE A 161 6.82 7.55 -6.87
CA ILE A 161 7.83 7.99 -7.83
C ILE A 161 7.81 9.51 -8.01
N TYR A 162 6.62 10.10 -7.98
CA TYR A 162 6.46 11.56 -8.07
C TYR A 162 6.94 12.24 -6.79
N GLU A 163 6.71 11.63 -5.63
CA GLU A 163 7.23 12.09 -4.34
C GLU A 163 8.76 12.09 -4.33
N LEU A 164 9.38 11.00 -4.74
CA LEU A 164 10.84 10.88 -4.83
C LEU A 164 11.43 11.91 -5.77
N ALA A 165 10.81 12.13 -6.95
CA ALA A 165 11.29 13.11 -7.91
C ALA A 165 11.18 14.55 -7.38
N LEU A 166 10.06 14.92 -6.74
CA LEU A 166 9.85 16.24 -6.17
C LEU A 166 10.77 16.51 -4.97
N MET A 167 10.91 15.55 -4.06
CA MET A 167 11.81 15.69 -2.92
C MET A 167 13.27 15.75 -3.36
N MET A 168 13.67 15.01 -4.40
CA MET A 168 15.01 15.07 -4.98
C MET A 168 15.28 16.45 -5.61
N ALA A 169 14.31 16.98 -6.38
CA ALA A 169 14.40 18.34 -6.95
C ALA A 169 14.53 19.39 -5.84
N ARG A 170 13.78 19.26 -4.76
CA ARG A 170 13.87 20.17 -3.61
C ARG A 170 15.25 20.09 -2.94
N ARG A 171 15.78 18.88 -2.70
CA ARG A 171 17.12 18.72 -2.09
C ARG A 171 18.22 19.30 -2.95
N ALA A 172 18.17 19.09 -4.27
CA ALA A 172 19.12 19.69 -5.21
C ALA A 172 19.05 21.23 -5.15
N TYR A 173 17.84 21.81 -5.14
CA TYR A 173 17.64 23.25 -4.99
C TYR A 173 18.24 23.79 -3.68
N ASP A 174 17.96 23.13 -2.55
CA ASP A 174 18.46 23.53 -1.23
C ASP A 174 19.99 23.42 -1.13
N ALA A 175 20.59 22.45 -1.84
CA ALA A 175 22.04 22.28 -1.95
C ALA A 175 22.69 23.21 -3.00
N ASN A 176 21.89 24.00 -3.74
CA ASN A 176 22.33 24.83 -4.86
C ASN A 176 23.10 24.04 -5.94
N VAL A 177 22.57 22.84 -6.27
CA VAL A 177 23.11 21.94 -7.29
C VAL A 177 22.10 21.81 -8.44
N GLU A 178 22.60 21.85 -9.68
CA GLU A 178 21.78 21.56 -10.86
C GLU A 178 21.75 20.06 -11.13
N VAL A 179 20.55 19.47 -11.18
CA VAL A 179 20.32 18.07 -11.53
C VAL A 179 19.16 17.97 -12.51
N ALA A 180 19.35 17.24 -13.61
CA ALA A 180 18.30 16.93 -14.56
C ALA A 180 17.46 15.74 -14.05
N ILE A 181 16.21 15.98 -13.68
CA ILE A 181 15.30 14.94 -13.17
C ILE A 181 14.23 14.65 -14.21
N THR A 182 14.10 13.38 -14.60
CA THR A 182 13.10 12.91 -15.56
C THR A 182 12.25 11.80 -14.92
N VAL A 183 10.93 11.92 -15.03
CA VAL A 183 9.98 10.84 -14.68
C VAL A 183 9.45 10.24 -15.97
N ALA A 184 9.72 8.95 -16.21
CA ALA A 184 9.18 8.17 -17.32
C ALA A 184 8.06 7.25 -16.81
N THR A 185 6.85 7.47 -17.30
CA THR A 185 5.64 6.80 -16.82
C THR A 185 4.81 6.21 -17.96
N PRO A 186 4.21 5.01 -17.80
CA PRO A 186 3.24 4.48 -18.75
C PRO A 186 1.88 5.21 -18.69
N GLU A 187 1.64 6.04 -17.67
CA GLU A 187 0.44 6.87 -17.60
C GLU A 187 0.40 7.87 -18.77
N ASP A 188 -0.78 8.21 -19.25
CA ASP A 188 -0.99 9.25 -20.27
C ASP A 188 -0.79 10.67 -19.69
N THR A 189 -1.03 10.84 -18.40
CA THR A 189 -0.73 12.06 -17.64
C THR A 189 -0.33 11.71 -16.21
N PRO A 190 0.53 12.49 -15.53
CA PRO A 190 0.96 12.23 -14.15
C PRO A 190 -0.21 12.05 -13.18
N LEU A 191 -0.22 10.95 -12.44
CA LEU A 191 -1.27 10.59 -11.47
C LEU A 191 -2.70 10.62 -12.07
N ALA A 192 -2.85 10.14 -13.31
CA ALA A 192 -4.13 10.04 -14.03
C ALA A 192 -5.25 9.38 -13.21
N ILE A 193 -4.88 8.50 -12.29
CA ILE A 193 -5.79 7.81 -11.36
C ILE A 193 -6.59 8.77 -10.46
N PHE A 194 -6.12 10.01 -10.28
CA PHE A 194 -6.83 11.06 -9.54
C PHE A 194 -7.66 11.99 -10.43
N GLY A 195 -7.76 11.70 -11.74
CA GLY A 195 -8.55 12.47 -12.70
C GLY A 195 -7.84 13.71 -13.25
N THR A 196 -8.45 14.30 -14.29
CA THR A 196 -7.82 15.33 -15.12
C THR A 196 -7.37 16.56 -14.32
N GLY A 197 -8.23 17.12 -13.47
CA GLY A 197 -7.90 18.35 -12.72
C GLY A 197 -6.73 18.16 -11.75
N ALA A 198 -6.68 17.02 -11.04
CA ALA A 198 -5.54 16.71 -10.19
C ALA A 198 -4.27 16.47 -11.01
N SER A 199 -4.38 15.75 -12.12
CA SER A 199 -3.26 15.47 -13.02
C SER A 199 -2.64 16.74 -13.64
N GLU A 200 -3.46 17.71 -14.04
CA GLU A 200 -3.00 19.01 -14.55
C GLU A 200 -2.25 19.80 -13.47
N ALA A 201 -2.78 19.82 -12.24
CA ALA A 201 -2.11 20.49 -11.12
C ALA A 201 -0.77 19.84 -10.78
N ILE A 202 -0.70 18.49 -10.78
CA ILE A 202 0.54 17.74 -10.54
C ILE A 202 1.55 17.99 -11.67
N THR A 203 1.11 18.00 -12.93
CA THR A 203 1.97 18.33 -14.08
C THR A 203 2.59 19.73 -13.96
N THR A 204 1.79 20.69 -13.49
CA THR A 204 2.28 22.05 -13.21
C THR A 204 3.31 22.05 -12.09
N LEU A 205 3.02 21.34 -10.97
CA LEU A 205 3.94 21.25 -9.84
C LEU A 205 5.29 20.62 -10.23
N LEU A 206 5.27 19.54 -11.02
CA LEU A 206 6.49 18.88 -11.51
C LEU A 206 7.30 19.81 -12.40
N ARG A 207 6.65 20.49 -13.35
CA ARG A 207 7.30 21.47 -14.24
C ARG A 207 7.93 22.63 -13.45
N ASP A 208 7.21 23.16 -12.48
CA ASP A 208 7.68 24.30 -11.67
C ASP A 208 8.85 23.90 -10.75
N ALA A 209 8.94 22.61 -10.37
CA ALA A 209 10.08 22.01 -9.69
C ALA A 209 11.24 21.62 -10.65
N GLY A 210 11.14 21.88 -11.96
CA GLY A 210 12.16 21.53 -12.95
C GLY A 210 12.20 20.03 -13.30
N VAL A 211 11.18 19.25 -12.92
CA VAL A 211 11.08 17.82 -13.23
C VAL A 211 10.45 17.62 -14.61
N GLN A 212 11.19 17.00 -15.51
CA GLN A 212 10.68 16.61 -16.83
C GLN A 212 9.84 15.35 -16.72
N THR A 213 8.69 15.28 -17.40
CA THR A 213 7.86 14.09 -17.49
C THR A 213 7.79 13.55 -18.92
N ILE A 214 7.89 12.24 -19.07
CA ILE A 214 7.71 11.52 -20.33
C ILE A 214 6.53 10.57 -20.13
N PRO A 215 5.31 10.97 -20.48
CA PRO A 215 4.12 10.12 -20.40
C PRO A 215 4.08 9.09 -21.53
N ASN A 216 3.19 8.10 -21.40
CA ASN A 216 3.05 6.99 -22.35
C ASN A 216 4.38 6.27 -22.63
N ALA A 217 5.28 6.24 -21.64
CA ALA A 217 6.63 5.71 -21.75
C ALA A 217 6.69 4.26 -21.27
N TYR A 218 7.03 3.37 -22.19
CA TYR A 218 7.36 1.99 -21.87
C TYR A 218 8.88 1.83 -21.94
N VAL A 219 9.49 1.68 -20.78
CA VAL A 219 10.94 1.75 -20.64
C VAL A 219 11.57 0.36 -20.64
N GLU A 220 12.68 0.21 -21.36
CA GLU A 220 13.64 -0.88 -21.24
C GLU A 220 14.98 -0.31 -20.73
N ILE A 221 15.69 -1.05 -19.89
CA ILE A 221 16.97 -0.64 -19.32
C ILE A 221 18.00 -1.73 -19.65
N PRO A 222 18.61 -1.68 -20.84
CA PRO A 222 19.53 -2.74 -21.29
C PRO A 222 20.86 -2.72 -20.54
N GLN A 223 21.26 -1.57 -19.98
CA GLN A 223 22.45 -1.40 -19.16
C GLN A 223 22.28 -0.22 -18.19
N ALA A 224 23.16 -0.16 -17.18
CA ALA A 224 23.11 0.92 -16.20
C ALA A 224 23.25 2.30 -16.87
N GLY A 225 22.40 3.24 -16.48
CA GLY A 225 22.40 4.60 -17.01
C GLY A 225 21.80 4.78 -18.40
N HIS A 226 21.37 3.72 -19.09
CA HIS A 226 20.84 3.79 -20.45
C HIS A 226 19.40 3.29 -20.52
N LEU A 227 18.49 4.17 -20.95
CA LEU A 227 17.06 3.87 -21.13
C LEU A 227 16.71 3.87 -22.61
N VAL A 228 15.89 2.90 -23.02
CA VAL A 228 15.19 2.88 -24.31
C VAL A 228 13.71 3.06 -24.03
N ILE A 229 13.11 4.10 -24.63
CA ILE A 229 11.75 4.53 -24.34
C ILE A 229 10.86 4.29 -25.57
N GLY A 230 9.93 3.38 -25.47
CA GLY A 230 8.87 3.15 -26.43
C GLY A 230 7.60 3.96 -26.12
N PRO A 231 6.76 4.24 -27.16
CA PRO A 231 7.00 4.04 -28.56
C PRO A 231 8.05 4.99 -29.14
N GLY A 232 8.64 4.61 -30.28
CA GLY A 232 9.56 5.46 -31.03
C GLY A 232 11.04 5.25 -30.74
N HIS A 233 11.41 4.30 -29.85
CA HIS A 233 12.80 3.92 -29.54
C HIS A 233 13.72 5.13 -29.23
N ARG A 234 13.20 6.11 -28.50
CA ARG A 234 14.03 7.23 -28.00
C ARG A 234 14.98 6.72 -26.93
N THR A 235 16.20 7.18 -26.93
CA THR A 235 17.17 6.87 -25.89
C THR A 235 17.35 8.03 -24.93
N LEU A 236 17.62 7.72 -23.68
CA LEU A 236 17.98 8.68 -22.63
C LEU A 236 19.14 8.09 -21.83
N ASP A 237 20.23 8.85 -21.75
CA ASP A 237 21.38 8.52 -20.93
C ASP A 237 21.35 9.38 -19.66
N VAL A 238 21.54 8.75 -18.50
CA VAL A 238 21.52 9.41 -17.18
C VAL A 238 22.54 8.77 -16.25
N ASP A 239 22.93 9.49 -15.22
CA ASP A 239 23.89 8.97 -14.22
C ASP A 239 23.26 7.86 -13.36
N ARG A 240 21.97 8.01 -13.02
CA ARG A 240 21.25 7.03 -12.18
C ARG A 240 19.83 6.79 -12.66
N ILE A 241 19.38 5.57 -12.46
CA ILE A 241 17.99 5.16 -12.72
C ILE A 241 17.40 4.60 -11.43
N VAL A 242 16.26 5.16 -11.02
CA VAL A 242 15.45 4.70 -9.89
C VAL A 242 14.11 4.18 -10.42
N ALA A 243 13.73 2.96 -10.09
CA ALA A 243 12.51 2.34 -10.58
C ALA A 243 11.60 1.86 -9.45
N LEU A 244 10.28 1.96 -9.64
CA LEU A 244 9.34 1.25 -8.78
C LEU A 244 9.35 -0.24 -9.12
N PRO A 245 9.11 -1.13 -8.14
CA PRO A 245 8.89 -2.55 -8.40
C PRO A 245 7.54 -2.79 -9.07
N GLU A 246 7.41 -3.89 -9.81
CA GLU A 246 6.10 -4.49 -10.07
C GLU A 246 5.62 -5.22 -8.82
N LEU A 247 4.31 -5.35 -8.63
CA LEU A 247 3.74 -6.22 -7.60
C LEU A 247 3.18 -7.49 -8.22
N ILE A 248 3.46 -8.61 -7.57
CA ILE A 248 2.88 -9.92 -7.88
C ILE A 248 2.12 -10.45 -6.66
N GLY A 249 1.07 -11.20 -6.91
CA GLY A 249 0.24 -11.77 -5.83
C GLY A 249 0.96 -12.84 -5.03
N PRO A 250 0.43 -13.19 -3.85
CA PRO A 250 1.05 -14.17 -2.95
C PRO A 250 1.01 -15.62 -3.48
N ALA A 251 0.16 -15.94 -4.45
CA ALA A 251 0.00 -17.28 -5.04
C ALA A 251 -0.20 -18.37 -3.95
N ILE A 252 -1.32 -18.33 -3.25
CA ILE A 252 -1.57 -19.18 -2.08
C ILE A 252 -2.03 -20.59 -2.50
N ARG A 253 -1.32 -21.62 -2.03
CA ARG A 253 -1.73 -23.01 -2.20
C ARG A 253 -3.06 -23.26 -1.47
N GLY A 254 -4.00 -23.88 -2.17
CA GLY A 254 -5.35 -24.16 -1.67
C GLY A 254 -6.41 -23.19 -2.12
N LEU A 255 -6.01 -22.12 -2.84
CA LEU A 255 -6.94 -21.12 -3.39
C LEU A 255 -6.86 -21.04 -4.92
N PRO A 256 -7.93 -20.54 -5.57
CA PRO A 256 -7.88 -20.21 -6.99
C PRO A 256 -6.78 -19.17 -7.27
N GLY A 257 -5.93 -19.44 -8.24
CA GLY A 257 -4.94 -18.48 -8.72
C GLY A 257 -5.58 -17.52 -9.73
N GLY A 258 -5.48 -16.22 -9.46
CA GLY A 258 -5.74 -15.17 -10.44
C GLY A 258 -4.49 -14.84 -11.26
N GLU A 259 -4.59 -13.84 -12.14
CA GLU A 259 -3.47 -13.35 -12.93
C GLU A 259 -2.32 -12.89 -12.01
N ASN A 260 -1.10 -13.26 -12.34
CA ASN A 260 0.11 -12.96 -11.57
C ASN A 260 0.06 -13.39 -10.09
N GLY A 261 -0.76 -14.40 -9.75
CA GLY A 261 -0.87 -14.94 -8.40
C GLY A 261 -1.71 -14.13 -7.43
N PHE A 262 -2.44 -13.12 -7.88
CA PHE A 262 -3.38 -12.38 -7.04
C PHE A 262 -4.63 -13.22 -6.74
N ILE A 263 -5.26 -12.95 -5.61
CA ILE A 263 -6.45 -13.66 -5.13
C ILE A 263 -7.70 -12.98 -5.71
N PRO A 264 -8.52 -13.69 -6.52
CA PRO A 264 -9.73 -13.12 -7.07
C PRO A 264 -10.81 -12.97 -6.00
N VAL A 265 -11.34 -11.74 -5.83
CA VAL A 265 -12.35 -11.42 -4.83
C VAL A 265 -13.64 -10.86 -5.43
N ARG A 266 -14.73 -10.96 -4.66
CA ARG A 266 -16.00 -10.29 -4.90
C ARG A 266 -15.99 -8.89 -4.24
N PRO A 267 -17.00 -8.04 -4.49
CA PRO A 267 -17.11 -6.73 -3.84
C PRO A 267 -17.25 -6.76 -2.31
N ASP A 268 -17.63 -7.88 -1.72
CA ASP A 268 -17.67 -8.14 -0.28
C ASP A 268 -16.33 -8.71 0.25
N SER A 269 -15.28 -8.65 -0.55
CA SER A 269 -13.95 -9.22 -0.29
C SER A 269 -13.89 -10.74 -0.12
N ALA A 270 -14.98 -11.47 -0.35
CA ALA A 270 -14.95 -12.93 -0.33
C ALA A 270 -14.21 -13.49 -1.54
N VAL A 271 -13.37 -14.50 -1.33
CA VAL A 271 -12.63 -15.19 -2.39
C VAL A 271 -13.59 -15.93 -3.33
N ARG A 272 -13.44 -15.70 -4.65
CA ARG A 272 -14.32 -16.33 -5.63
C ARG A 272 -14.19 -17.86 -5.61
N GLY A 273 -15.32 -18.53 -5.45
CA GLY A 273 -15.39 -20.00 -5.48
C GLY A 273 -14.89 -20.71 -4.24
N VAL A 274 -14.62 -19.99 -3.15
CA VAL A 274 -14.20 -20.57 -1.86
C VAL A 274 -15.10 -20.04 -0.74
N ASP A 275 -15.68 -20.96 0.04
CA ASP A 275 -16.56 -20.58 1.14
C ASP A 275 -15.78 -20.12 2.37
N ARG A 276 -16.30 -19.06 3.05
CA ARG A 276 -15.73 -18.53 4.30
C ARG A 276 -14.26 -18.10 4.25
N VAL A 277 -13.75 -17.84 3.04
CA VAL A 277 -12.42 -17.27 2.85
C VAL A 277 -12.56 -15.91 2.20
N TYR A 278 -11.90 -14.93 2.79
CA TYR A 278 -11.88 -13.53 2.37
C TYR A 278 -10.45 -13.10 2.08
N ALA A 279 -10.26 -12.06 1.27
CA ALA A 279 -8.96 -11.46 1.07
C ALA A 279 -9.08 -9.95 0.92
N ALA A 280 -8.12 -9.21 1.45
CA ALA A 280 -8.09 -7.75 1.39
C ALA A 280 -6.68 -7.20 1.15
N GLY A 281 -6.60 -6.02 0.57
CA GLY A 281 -5.36 -5.30 0.27
C GLY A 281 -4.64 -5.85 -0.96
N ASP A 282 -3.33 -5.64 -1.00
CA ASP A 282 -2.50 -5.89 -2.19
C ASP A 282 -2.42 -7.36 -2.61
N ALA A 283 -2.89 -8.27 -1.79
CA ALA A 283 -3.02 -9.70 -2.13
C ALA A 283 -4.13 -9.97 -3.15
N THR A 284 -5.15 -9.10 -3.27
CA THR A 284 -6.33 -9.29 -4.11
C THR A 284 -6.07 -8.96 -5.58
N ASP A 285 -7.00 -9.31 -6.48
CA ASP A 285 -6.96 -8.95 -7.91
C ASP A 285 -7.42 -7.51 -8.20
N PHE A 286 -7.71 -6.70 -7.16
CA PHE A 286 -8.05 -5.29 -7.35
C PHE A 286 -6.84 -4.52 -7.91
N PRO A 287 -6.99 -3.71 -8.97
CA PRO A 287 -5.86 -3.14 -9.70
C PRO A 287 -5.04 -2.10 -8.92
N ILE A 288 -5.65 -1.39 -7.98
CA ILE A 288 -4.98 -0.34 -7.21
C ILE A 288 -4.45 -0.93 -5.89
N LYS A 289 -3.13 -0.90 -5.71
CA LYS A 289 -2.42 -1.41 -4.53
C LYS A 289 -2.01 -0.25 -3.64
N HIS A 290 -2.84 0.05 -2.66
CA HIS A 290 -2.71 1.25 -1.83
C HIS A 290 -3.31 1.00 -0.44
N GLY A 291 -2.65 1.49 0.60
CA GLY A 291 -3.06 1.26 1.99
C GLY A 291 -4.52 1.64 2.30
N GLY A 292 -5.00 2.78 1.79
CA GLY A 292 -6.39 3.18 1.98
C GLY A 292 -7.40 2.29 1.25
N ILE A 293 -7.04 1.70 0.10
CA ILE A 293 -7.85 0.68 -0.58
C ILE A 293 -7.81 -0.62 0.21
N ALA A 294 -6.65 -0.99 0.76
CA ALA A 294 -6.51 -2.17 1.61
C ALA A 294 -7.39 -2.09 2.86
N ALA A 295 -7.47 -0.92 3.50
CA ALA A 295 -8.37 -0.67 4.62
C ALA A 295 -9.83 -0.82 4.22
N GLN A 296 -10.29 -0.16 3.16
CA GLN A 296 -11.68 -0.22 2.70
C GLN A 296 -12.11 -1.66 2.30
N GLN A 297 -11.22 -2.46 1.71
CA GLN A 297 -11.48 -3.89 1.46
C GLN A 297 -11.55 -4.68 2.76
N ALA A 298 -10.73 -4.34 3.75
CA ALA A 298 -10.75 -4.96 5.07
C ALA A 298 -12.06 -4.65 5.81
N ASP A 299 -12.59 -3.42 5.70
CA ASP A 299 -13.90 -3.04 6.24
C ASP A 299 -15.05 -3.84 5.60
N ALA A 300 -15.03 -4.01 4.28
CA ALA A 300 -16.01 -4.83 3.59
C ALA A 300 -15.94 -6.30 4.04
N ALA A 301 -14.73 -6.85 4.19
CA ALA A 301 -14.52 -8.20 4.71
C ALA A 301 -14.99 -8.32 6.17
N ALA A 302 -14.64 -7.35 7.02
CA ALA A 302 -15.01 -7.34 8.43
C ALA A 302 -16.53 -7.33 8.62
N ARG A 303 -17.26 -6.49 7.86
CA ARG A 303 -18.73 -6.47 7.86
C ARG A 303 -19.35 -7.81 7.43
N ALA A 304 -18.81 -8.42 6.37
CA ALA A 304 -19.28 -9.71 5.90
C ALA A 304 -19.02 -10.82 6.93
N ILE A 305 -17.87 -10.81 7.58
CA ILE A 305 -17.48 -11.79 8.63
C ILE A 305 -18.31 -11.56 9.90
N ALA A 306 -18.50 -10.31 10.35
CA ALA A 306 -19.33 -9.97 11.51
C ALA A 306 -20.78 -10.45 11.32
N ALA A 307 -21.37 -10.18 10.15
CA ALA A 307 -22.71 -10.68 9.81
C ALA A 307 -22.76 -12.21 9.78
N LEU A 308 -21.74 -12.87 9.25
CA LEU A 308 -21.63 -14.34 9.25
C LEU A 308 -21.55 -14.91 10.68
N ALA A 309 -20.93 -14.18 11.62
CA ALA A 309 -20.87 -14.50 13.06
C ALA A 309 -22.17 -14.15 13.83
N GLY A 310 -23.16 -13.58 13.13
CA GLY A 310 -24.47 -13.21 13.70
C GLY A 310 -24.52 -11.85 14.39
N ALA A 311 -23.59 -10.96 14.08
CA ALA A 311 -23.71 -9.55 14.46
C ALA A 311 -24.75 -8.83 13.58
N ASP A 312 -25.44 -7.84 14.15
CA ASP A 312 -26.42 -7.02 13.43
C ASP A 312 -25.70 -5.90 12.64
N VAL A 313 -25.05 -6.30 11.55
CA VAL A 313 -24.26 -5.40 10.72
C VAL A 313 -24.71 -5.49 9.26
N GLU A 314 -24.90 -4.35 8.63
CA GLU A 314 -25.20 -4.28 7.19
C GLU A 314 -23.94 -4.61 6.37
N VAL A 315 -24.03 -5.65 5.53
CA VAL A 315 -22.97 -5.98 4.57
C VAL A 315 -23.01 -4.98 3.41
N LYS A 316 -21.98 -4.15 3.30
CA LYS A 316 -21.84 -3.15 2.23
C LYS A 316 -20.76 -3.59 1.25
N PRO A 317 -21.03 -3.48 -0.06
CA PRO A 317 -20.01 -3.73 -1.06
C PRO A 317 -18.90 -2.67 -0.97
N PHE A 318 -17.69 -3.06 -1.33
CA PHE A 318 -16.56 -2.17 -1.44
C PHE A 318 -16.78 -1.12 -2.55
N HIS A 319 -16.69 0.16 -2.19
CA HIS A 319 -16.76 1.30 -3.11
C HIS A 319 -15.47 2.12 -2.97
N PRO A 320 -14.54 2.03 -3.92
CA PRO A 320 -13.22 2.61 -3.75
C PRO A 320 -13.23 4.14 -3.72
N ILE A 321 -12.66 4.71 -2.68
CA ILE A 321 -12.27 6.11 -2.59
C ILE A 321 -10.75 6.14 -2.52
N ILE A 322 -10.11 6.74 -3.52
CA ILE A 322 -8.67 6.88 -3.58
C ILE A 322 -8.29 8.18 -2.88
N ARG A 323 -7.46 8.10 -1.85
CA ARG A 323 -6.91 9.26 -1.15
C ARG A 323 -5.39 9.16 -1.16
N GLY A 324 -4.71 10.27 -1.37
CA GLY A 324 -3.26 10.33 -1.36
C GLY A 324 -2.76 11.64 -0.77
N ILE A 325 -1.64 11.57 -0.05
CA ILE A 325 -0.87 12.75 0.35
C ILE A 325 0.40 12.72 -0.48
N LEU A 326 0.55 13.67 -1.38
CA LEU A 326 1.75 13.85 -2.18
C LEU A 326 2.76 14.68 -1.39
N LEU A 327 3.88 14.09 -1.02
CA LEU A 327 5.00 14.75 -0.39
C LEU A 327 5.85 15.44 -1.46
N THR A 328 6.17 16.70 -1.26
CA THR A 328 6.87 17.54 -2.26
C THR A 328 8.24 18.02 -1.78
N GLY A 329 8.61 17.69 -0.55
CA GLY A 329 9.76 18.31 0.14
C GLY A 329 9.41 19.69 0.76
N GLU A 330 8.21 20.19 0.48
CA GLU A 330 7.63 21.41 1.07
C GLU A 330 6.24 21.10 1.67
N ARG A 331 5.23 21.91 1.31
CA ARG A 331 3.85 21.65 1.74
C ARG A 331 3.26 20.47 0.96
N PRO A 332 2.69 19.47 1.63
CA PRO A 332 2.05 18.34 0.96
C PRO A 332 0.81 18.79 0.16
N ARG A 333 0.37 17.95 -0.78
CA ARG A 333 -0.90 18.09 -1.48
C ARG A 333 -1.80 16.91 -1.16
N TYR A 334 -3.07 17.19 -0.91
CA TYR A 334 -4.07 16.17 -0.57
C TYR A 334 -4.93 15.89 -1.79
N LEU A 335 -4.99 14.62 -2.16
CA LEU A 335 -5.63 14.12 -3.37
C LEU A 335 -6.78 13.21 -2.99
N THR A 336 -7.93 13.41 -3.59
CA THR A 336 -9.09 12.50 -3.43
C THR A 336 -9.71 12.23 -4.79
N ALA A 337 -10.03 10.96 -5.06
CA ALA A 337 -10.75 10.54 -6.25
C ALA A 337 -11.79 9.48 -5.91
N GLN A 338 -12.98 9.62 -6.46
CA GLN A 338 -14.10 8.70 -6.25
C GLN A 338 -14.83 8.47 -7.56
N LEU A 339 -15.20 7.23 -7.85
CA LEU A 339 -16.14 6.90 -8.91
C LEU A 339 -17.57 7.31 -8.46
N VAL A 340 -18.18 8.21 -9.19
CA VAL A 340 -19.54 8.72 -8.90
C VAL A 340 -20.46 8.27 -10.02
N GLY A 341 -21.16 7.16 -9.84
CA GLY A 341 -22.21 6.64 -10.72
C GLY A 341 -21.93 6.67 -12.22
N GLY A 342 -22.12 5.58 -12.94
CA GLY A 342 -21.89 5.51 -14.39
C GLY A 342 -20.44 5.79 -14.78
N THR A 343 -20.21 6.79 -15.65
CA THR A 343 -18.86 7.26 -16.04
C THR A 343 -18.42 8.50 -15.25
N GLY A 344 -19.17 8.92 -14.23
CA GLY A 344 -18.86 10.10 -13.42
C GLY A 344 -17.66 9.83 -12.51
N PHE A 345 -16.71 10.79 -12.49
CA PHE A 345 -15.54 10.78 -11.65
C PHE A 345 -15.45 12.10 -10.90
N SER A 346 -15.32 12.04 -9.57
CA SER A 346 -15.07 13.21 -8.74
C SER A 346 -13.62 13.19 -8.29
N SER A 347 -12.89 14.27 -8.54
CA SER A 347 -11.51 14.40 -8.09
C SER A 347 -11.26 15.77 -7.48
N GLN A 348 -10.37 15.82 -6.51
CA GLN A 348 -9.99 17.03 -5.81
C GLN A 348 -8.50 17.00 -5.45
N ILE A 349 -7.84 18.13 -5.59
CA ILE A 349 -6.52 18.42 -5.03
C ILE A 349 -6.61 19.66 -4.15
N THR A 350 -6.06 19.58 -2.94
CA THR A 350 -6.13 20.66 -1.93
C THR A 350 -4.82 20.81 -1.20
N ASP A 351 -4.61 22.01 -0.60
CA ASP A 351 -3.47 22.28 0.29
C ASP A 351 -3.74 21.86 1.73
N GLU A 352 -4.99 21.61 2.06
CA GLU A 352 -5.44 21.19 3.40
C GLU A 352 -6.08 19.79 3.33
N PRO A 353 -5.98 18.99 4.40
CA PRO A 353 -6.55 17.65 4.43
C PRO A 353 -8.08 17.67 4.34
N THR A 354 -8.65 16.76 3.56
CA THR A 354 -10.09 16.58 3.41
C THR A 354 -10.63 15.36 4.18
N TRP A 355 -9.78 14.74 5.00
CA TRP A 355 -10.14 13.63 5.91
C TRP A 355 -9.40 13.76 7.24
N SER A 356 -9.89 13.10 8.28
CA SER A 356 -9.33 13.13 9.62
C SER A 356 -9.25 11.69 10.18
N PRO A 357 -8.14 11.34 10.85
CA PRO A 357 -6.87 12.09 10.92
C PRO A 357 -6.21 12.20 9.53
N PRO A 358 -5.38 13.23 9.28
CA PRO A 358 -4.77 13.48 7.98
C PRO A 358 -3.56 12.57 7.73
N MET A 359 -3.78 11.27 7.76
CA MET A 359 -2.76 10.26 7.53
C MET A 359 -2.74 9.81 6.07
N LYS A 360 -1.59 9.36 5.56
CA LYS A 360 -1.44 8.84 4.19
C LYS A 360 -2.33 7.61 3.91
N ILE A 361 -2.57 6.79 4.93
CA ILE A 361 -3.58 5.74 4.91
C ILE A 361 -4.83 6.34 5.54
N ALA A 362 -5.88 6.53 4.76
CA ALA A 362 -7.18 6.95 5.26
C ALA A 362 -8.01 5.69 5.55
N ALA A 363 -7.88 5.17 6.76
CA ALA A 363 -8.55 3.99 7.29
C ALA A 363 -9.61 4.40 8.33
N GLU A 364 -10.70 3.64 8.44
CA GLU A 364 -11.81 3.96 9.34
C GLU A 364 -11.46 3.70 10.81
N TYR A 365 -10.73 2.61 11.08
CA TYR A 365 -10.36 2.16 12.43
C TYR A 365 -8.87 2.33 12.72
N LEU A 366 -8.00 1.93 11.79
CA LEU A 366 -6.55 1.94 12.01
C LEU A 366 -6.00 3.36 12.13
N SER A 367 -6.45 4.31 11.30
CA SER A 367 -5.89 5.67 11.34
C SER A 367 -6.20 6.39 12.66
N PRO A 368 -7.44 6.41 13.17
CA PRO A 368 -7.71 6.99 14.50
C PRO A 368 -6.98 6.27 15.64
N TYR A 369 -6.85 4.95 15.55
CA TYR A 369 -6.12 4.16 16.55
C TYR A 369 -4.64 4.54 16.61
N LEU A 370 -3.97 4.67 15.45
CA LEU A 370 -2.57 5.06 15.39
C LEU A 370 -2.34 6.50 15.83
N ASP A 371 -3.20 7.43 15.41
CA ASP A 371 -3.17 8.85 15.82
C ASP A 371 -3.28 9.02 17.35
N ALA A 372 -4.20 8.27 17.96
CA ALA A 372 -4.34 8.26 19.42
C ALA A 372 -3.09 7.72 20.14
N ARG A 373 -2.42 6.70 19.58
CA ARG A 373 -1.17 6.16 20.14
C ARG A 373 -0.01 7.14 20.00
N GLU A 374 0.11 7.84 18.88
CA GLU A 374 1.13 8.89 18.69
C GLU A 374 0.92 10.04 19.70
N ALA A 375 -0.32 10.50 19.88
CA ALA A 375 -0.66 11.53 20.86
C ALA A 375 -0.28 11.12 22.30
N GLN A 376 -0.50 9.84 22.66
CA GLN A 376 -0.10 9.30 23.97
C GLN A 376 1.42 9.21 24.14
N ALA A 377 2.16 8.88 23.07
CA ALA A 377 3.62 8.79 23.09
C ALA A 377 4.27 10.18 23.29
N VAL A 378 3.70 11.22 22.70
CA VAL A 378 4.16 12.62 22.85
C VAL A 378 3.83 13.19 24.24
N ALA A 379 2.78 12.69 24.89
CA ALA A 379 2.34 13.15 26.22
C ALA A 379 3.13 12.54 27.40
N ARG A 380 3.95 11.53 27.14
CA ARG A 380 4.84 10.86 28.13
C ARG A 380 6.25 11.42 28.08
#